data_5f015986491c8c2208ab070ad63e0670
#
_entry.id   5f015986491c8c2208ab070ad63e0670
#
_cell.length_a   1.000
_cell.length_b   1.000
_cell.length_c   1.000
_cell.angle_alpha   90.00
_cell.angle_beta   90.00
_cell.angle_gamma   90.00
#
_symmetry.space_group_name_H-M   'P 1'
#
loop_
_entity.id
_entity.type
_entity.pdbx_description
1 polymer ?
#
loop_
_entity_poly.entity_id
_entity_poly.type
_entity_poly.pdbx_seq_one_letter_code
_entity_poly.pdbx_strand_id
1 'polypeptide(L)'
;MSEDFLFDMETFFMALADKTRLRLLNLMREDEICVCFFTEVLNESQPKISRHLAYLRNAGMVEARRDGKWMHYRIIEPENKIAARILRETLEGLKNQGEMCQDYEKLSVACCAPVAPVTIMRAPKPNVFVEADILRFEKVELETYLL
;
A
#
# COMPACT_ATOMS: atom_id res chain seq x y z
N MET A 1 18.75 -4.39 26.51
CA MET A 1 17.52 -3.68 26.12
C MET A 1 17.77 -2.34 25.41
N SER A 2 18.75 -1.55 25.85
CA SER A 2 19.02 -0.24 25.26
C SER A 2 19.71 -0.28 23.88
N GLU A 3 20.65 -1.20 23.64
CA GLU A 3 21.36 -1.31 22.35
C GLU A 3 20.45 -1.86 21.25
N ASP A 4 19.66 -2.88 21.53
CA ASP A 4 18.68 -3.44 20.61
C ASP A 4 17.61 -2.41 20.24
N PHE A 5 17.16 -1.65 21.21
CA PHE A 5 16.20 -0.56 21.01
C PHE A 5 16.76 0.53 20.07
N LEU A 6 17.99 0.98 20.29
CA LEU A 6 18.62 2.00 19.43
C LEU A 6 18.87 1.49 18.03
N PHE A 7 19.28 0.26 17.88
CA PHE A 7 19.47 -0.38 16.58
C PHE A 7 18.15 -0.46 15.81
N ASP A 8 17.09 -0.91 16.45
CA ASP A 8 15.76 -1.02 15.85
C ASP A 8 15.22 0.36 15.42
N MET A 9 15.41 1.39 16.25
CA MET A 9 14.99 2.75 15.91
C MET A 9 15.79 3.35 14.75
N GLU A 10 17.09 3.11 14.69
CA GLU A 10 17.91 3.56 13.56
C GLU A 10 17.44 2.90 12.26
N THR A 11 17.28 1.58 12.26
CA THR A 11 16.75 0.82 11.11
C THR A 11 15.37 1.33 10.70
N PHE A 12 14.51 1.61 11.66
CA PHE A 12 13.19 2.17 11.44
C PHE A 12 13.24 3.53 10.73
N PHE A 13 14.04 4.46 11.22
CA PHE A 13 14.17 5.78 10.59
C PHE A 13 14.82 5.72 9.22
N MET A 14 15.81 4.86 9.01
CA MET A 14 16.42 4.66 7.70
C MET A 14 15.41 4.10 6.69
N ALA A 15 14.52 3.23 7.11
CA ALA A 15 13.45 2.72 6.26
C ALA A 15 12.48 3.81 5.83
N LEU A 16 12.21 4.81 6.66
CA LEU A 16 11.38 5.96 6.33
C LEU A 16 12.11 7.02 5.48
N ALA A 17 13.42 7.05 5.50
CA ALA A 17 14.22 8.07 4.83
C ALA A 17 14.46 7.78 3.35
N ASP A 18 13.42 7.39 2.63
CA ASP A 18 13.46 7.13 1.19
C ASP A 18 12.10 7.42 0.56
N LYS A 19 12.11 8.20 -0.52
CA LYS A 19 10.89 8.63 -1.21
C LYS A 19 10.06 7.46 -1.74
N THR A 20 10.70 6.47 -2.37
CA THR A 20 9.99 5.30 -2.91
C THR A 20 9.33 4.49 -1.80
N ARG A 21 10.02 4.29 -0.69
CA ARG A 21 9.43 3.59 0.47
C ARG A 21 8.26 4.34 1.08
N LEU A 22 8.34 5.66 1.19
CA LEU A 22 7.20 6.49 1.65
C LEU A 22 6.01 6.39 0.70
N ARG A 23 6.26 6.38 -0.61
CA ARG A 23 5.21 6.20 -1.62
C ARG A 23 4.54 4.82 -1.50
N LEU A 24 5.31 3.76 -1.28
CA LEU A 24 4.77 2.41 -1.05
C LEU A 24 3.89 2.35 0.20
N LEU A 25 4.36 2.90 1.31
CA LEU A 25 3.57 2.99 2.54
C LEU A 25 2.27 3.76 2.34
N ASN A 26 2.33 4.88 1.64
CA ASN A 26 1.15 5.67 1.32
C ASN A 26 0.11 4.89 0.50
N LEU A 27 0.54 4.08 -0.45
CA LEU A 27 -0.38 3.26 -1.25
C LEU A 27 -1.06 2.15 -0.44
N MET A 28 -0.35 1.55 0.50
CA MET A 28 -0.91 0.48 1.34
C MET A 28 -1.98 1.01 2.30
N ARG A 29 -1.72 2.11 2.98
CA ARG A 29 -2.62 2.68 4.01
C ARG A 29 -3.11 1.59 4.98
N GLU A 30 -4.40 1.30 4.97
CA GLU A 30 -5.04 0.28 5.83
C GLU A 30 -5.34 -1.03 5.09
N ASP A 31 -4.84 -1.18 3.86
CA ASP A 31 -5.18 -2.28 2.99
C ASP A 31 -3.97 -3.13 2.58
N GLU A 32 -4.26 -4.32 2.11
CA GLU A 32 -3.30 -5.24 1.53
C GLU A 32 -3.26 -5.03 0.01
N ILE A 33 -2.05 -4.83 -0.52
CA ILE A 33 -1.84 -4.50 -1.93
C ILE A 33 -0.94 -5.55 -2.59
N CYS A 34 -1.36 -6.07 -3.75
CA CYS A 34 -0.52 -6.91 -4.58
C CYS A 34 0.64 -6.11 -5.20
N VAL A 35 1.81 -6.69 -5.24
CA VAL A 35 3.06 -6.07 -5.74
C VAL A 35 2.93 -5.48 -7.15
N CYS A 36 2.15 -6.10 -8.01
CA CYS A 36 1.95 -5.62 -9.38
C CYS A 36 1.29 -4.23 -9.45
N PHE A 37 0.45 -3.87 -8.48
CA PHE A 37 -0.12 -2.52 -8.40
C PHE A 37 0.95 -1.48 -8.07
N PHE A 38 1.93 -1.81 -7.24
CA PHE A 38 3.04 -0.90 -6.97
C PHE A 38 3.87 -0.61 -8.21
N THR A 39 4.20 -1.65 -8.99
CA THR A 39 4.95 -1.48 -10.24
C THR A 39 4.18 -0.64 -11.26
N GLU A 40 2.88 -0.85 -11.36
CA GLU A 40 2.03 -0.08 -12.27
C GLU A 40 1.92 1.39 -11.86
N VAL A 41 1.61 1.66 -10.59
CA VAL A 41 1.38 3.02 -10.10
C VAL A 41 2.67 3.84 -10.05
N LEU A 42 3.76 3.24 -9.55
CA LEU A 42 5.04 3.94 -9.39
C LEU A 42 5.88 3.94 -10.66
N ASN A 43 5.50 3.16 -11.65
CA ASN A 43 6.25 2.98 -12.91
C ASN A 43 7.72 2.60 -12.66
N GLU A 44 7.92 1.64 -11.77
CA GLU A 44 9.23 1.12 -11.39
C GLU A 44 9.31 -0.39 -11.62
N SER A 45 10.52 -0.91 -11.81
CA SER A 45 10.72 -2.34 -12.00
C SER A 45 10.36 -3.14 -10.75
N GLN A 46 9.87 -4.36 -10.95
CA GLN A 46 9.54 -5.26 -9.83
C GLN A 46 10.75 -5.53 -8.91
N PRO A 47 11.98 -5.79 -9.42
CA PRO A 47 13.15 -5.97 -8.55
C PRO A 47 13.44 -4.77 -7.66
N LYS A 48 13.26 -3.56 -8.16
CA LYS A 48 13.44 -2.32 -7.37
C LYS A 48 12.38 -2.21 -6.28
N ILE A 49 11.11 -2.40 -6.64
CA ILE A 49 10.01 -2.39 -5.68
C ILE A 49 10.21 -3.47 -4.61
N SER A 50 10.56 -4.69 -5.01
CA SER A 50 10.79 -5.79 -4.08
C SER A 50 11.92 -5.52 -3.08
N ARG A 51 12.99 -4.84 -3.50
CA ARG A 51 14.08 -4.43 -2.60
C ARG A 51 13.60 -3.41 -1.55
N HIS A 52 12.82 -2.43 -1.95
CA HIS A 52 12.25 -1.45 -1.02
C HIS A 52 11.26 -2.09 -0.05
N LEU A 53 10.42 -3.01 -0.53
CA LEU A 53 9.49 -3.76 0.33
C LEU A 53 10.23 -4.66 1.32
N ALA A 54 11.32 -5.30 0.91
CA ALA A 54 12.17 -6.08 1.81
C ALA A 54 12.79 -5.20 2.90
N TYR A 55 13.20 -4.00 2.56
CA TYR A 55 13.74 -3.04 3.52
C TYR A 55 12.69 -2.64 4.57
N LEU A 56 11.47 -2.33 4.14
CA LEU A 56 10.35 -2.03 5.03
C LEU A 56 9.97 -3.22 5.91
N ARG A 57 9.99 -4.43 5.35
CA ARG A 57 9.72 -5.65 6.11
C ARG A 57 10.78 -5.91 7.18
N ASN A 58 12.05 -5.75 6.86
CA ASN A 58 13.15 -5.91 7.83
C ASN A 58 13.08 -4.88 8.95
N ALA A 59 12.52 -3.71 8.69
CA ALA A 59 12.28 -2.67 9.70
C ALA A 59 10.99 -2.89 10.51
N GLY A 60 10.24 -3.95 10.26
CA GLY A 60 9.03 -4.28 11.02
C GLY A 60 7.80 -3.43 10.67
N MET A 61 7.77 -2.80 9.51
CA MET A 61 6.67 -1.91 9.10
C MET A 61 5.63 -2.58 8.20
N VAL A 62 6.03 -3.63 7.49
CA VAL A 62 5.15 -4.34 6.57
C VAL A 62 5.34 -5.85 6.71
N GLU A 63 4.32 -6.60 6.33
CA GLU A 63 4.40 -8.04 6.15
C GLU A 63 3.96 -8.44 4.75
N ALA A 64 4.44 -9.60 4.30
CA ALA A 64 4.14 -10.16 3.01
C ALA A 64 3.26 -11.41 3.16
N ARG A 65 2.30 -11.58 2.26
CA ARG A 65 1.48 -12.78 2.15
C ARG A 65 1.50 -13.30 0.72
N ARG A 66 1.76 -14.58 0.57
CA ARG A 66 1.68 -15.24 -0.73
C ARG A 66 0.29 -15.82 -0.96
N ASP A 67 -0.26 -15.54 -2.14
CA ASP A 67 -1.52 -16.10 -2.63
C ASP A 67 -1.31 -16.61 -4.06
N GLY A 68 -1.00 -17.91 -4.18
CA GLY A 68 -0.60 -18.50 -5.45
C GLY A 68 0.63 -17.83 -6.04
N LYS A 69 0.48 -17.22 -7.22
CA LYS A 69 1.54 -16.45 -7.90
C LYS A 69 1.61 -14.98 -7.46
N TRP A 70 0.66 -14.53 -6.62
CA TRP A 70 0.54 -13.14 -6.19
C TRP A 70 1.22 -12.94 -4.83
N MET A 71 1.99 -11.86 -4.71
CA MET A 71 2.55 -11.41 -3.43
C MET A 71 1.83 -10.14 -2.98
N HIS A 72 1.29 -10.17 -1.78
CA HIS A 72 0.58 -9.07 -1.15
C HIS A 72 1.40 -8.50 0.01
N TYR A 73 1.33 -7.20 0.17
CA TYR A 73 1.99 -6.49 1.27
C TYR A 73 1.00 -5.60 1.99
N ARG A 74 1.09 -5.57 3.31
CA ARG A 74 0.31 -4.68 4.16
C ARG A 74 1.17 -4.06 5.26
N ILE A 75 0.77 -2.91 5.73
CA ILE A 75 1.41 -2.27 6.89
C ILE A 75 1.00 -3.02 8.15
N ILE A 76 1.99 -3.26 9.02
CA ILE A 76 1.78 -3.80 10.35
C ILE A 76 2.18 -2.75 11.40
N GLU A 77 1.60 -2.84 12.58
CA GLU A 77 2.00 -1.99 13.68
C GLU A 77 3.33 -2.49 14.27
N PRO A 78 4.39 -1.64 14.33
CA PRO A 78 5.64 -2.01 14.97
C PRO A 78 5.42 -2.38 16.44
N GLU A 79 6.17 -3.35 16.96
CA GLU A 79 6.09 -3.75 18.37
C GLU A 79 6.50 -2.63 19.33
N ASN A 80 7.48 -1.81 18.92
CA ASN A 80 7.88 -0.65 19.67
C ASN A 80 6.79 0.42 19.60
N LYS A 81 6.27 0.84 20.76
CA LYS A 81 5.16 1.81 20.84
C LYS A 81 5.51 3.18 20.27
N ILE A 82 6.76 3.62 20.41
CA ILE A 82 7.23 4.90 19.86
C ILE A 82 7.28 4.82 18.35
N ALA A 83 7.87 3.77 17.80
CA ALA A 83 7.90 3.52 16.36
C ALA A 83 6.48 3.44 15.76
N ALA A 84 5.56 2.76 16.43
CA ALA A 84 4.16 2.67 16.02
C ALA A 84 3.50 4.05 15.93
N ARG A 85 3.73 4.92 16.90
CA ARG A 85 3.21 6.30 16.90
C ARG A 85 3.83 7.15 15.79
N ILE A 86 5.15 7.05 15.59
CA ILE A 86 5.85 7.77 14.52
C ILE A 86 5.33 7.32 13.15
N LEU A 87 5.17 6.02 12.95
CA LEU A 87 4.63 5.49 11.69
C LEU A 87 3.20 6.01 11.44
N ARG A 88 2.34 5.97 12.43
CA ARG A 88 0.95 6.45 12.33
C ARG A 88 0.91 7.92 11.94
N GLU A 89 1.66 8.78 12.63
CA GLU A 89 1.74 10.20 12.31
C GLU A 89 2.33 10.46 10.92
N THR A 90 3.34 9.70 10.54
CA THR A 90 3.94 9.78 9.20
C THR A 90 2.92 9.45 8.12
N LEU A 91 2.16 8.36 8.28
CA LEU A 91 1.13 7.95 7.32
C LEU A 91 0.03 9.01 7.18
N GLU A 92 -0.43 9.59 8.28
CA GLU A 92 -1.41 10.67 8.25
C GLU A 92 -0.88 11.92 7.53
N GLY A 93 0.38 12.29 7.76
CA GLY A 93 1.03 13.39 7.06
C GLY A 93 1.17 13.15 5.56
N LEU A 94 1.50 11.93 5.15
CA LEU A 94 1.64 11.58 3.74
C LEU A 94 0.33 11.72 2.95
N LYS A 95 -0.80 11.35 3.54
CA LYS A 95 -2.12 11.42 2.88
C LYS A 95 -2.47 12.81 2.35
N ASN A 96 -1.90 13.87 2.92
CA ASN A 96 -2.21 15.25 2.58
C ASN A 96 -1.22 15.87 1.59
N GLN A 97 -0.18 15.16 1.20
CA GLN A 97 0.80 15.65 0.22
C GLN A 97 0.32 15.39 -1.21
N GLY A 98 0.48 16.38 -2.10
CA GLY A 98 -0.04 16.33 -3.47
C GLY A 98 0.44 15.12 -4.27
N GLU A 99 1.73 14.80 -4.23
CA GLU A 99 2.28 13.63 -4.93
C GLU A 99 1.72 12.31 -4.39
N MET A 100 1.54 12.21 -3.08
CA MET A 100 0.98 11.04 -2.42
C MET A 100 -0.50 10.87 -2.76
N CYS A 101 -1.25 11.95 -2.84
CA CYS A 101 -2.64 11.94 -3.31
C CYS A 101 -2.74 11.49 -4.76
N GLN A 102 -1.85 11.96 -5.63
CA GLN A 102 -1.80 11.57 -7.03
C GLN A 102 -1.50 10.07 -7.20
N ASP A 103 -0.56 9.53 -6.44
CA ASP A 103 -0.25 8.10 -6.45
C ASP A 103 -1.46 7.26 -6.04
N TYR A 104 -2.14 7.66 -4.98
CA TYR A 104 -3.32 6.94 -4.51
C TYR A 104 -4.48 7.01 -5.49
N GLU A 105 -4.66 8.15 -6.16
CA GLU A 105 -5.62 8.29 -7.25
C GLU A 105 -5.29 7.37 -8.41
N LYS A 106 -4.03 7.25 -8.81
CA LYS A 106 -3.58 6.31 -9.85
C LYS A 106 -3.89 4.86 -9.45
N LEU A 107 -3.70 4.49 -8.19
CA LEU A 107 -4.08 3.18 -7.68
C LEU A 107 -5.58 2.95 -7.83
N SER A 108 -6.40 3.90 -7.42
CA SER A 108 -7.85 3.84 -7.54
C SER A 108 -8.29 3.66 -8.99
N VAL A 109 -7.73 4.43 -9.92
CA VAL A 109 -8.01 4.32 -11.36
C VAL A 109 -7.60 2.95 -11.90
N ALA A 110 -6.43 2.44 -11.54
CA ALA A 110 -5.96 1.12 -11.96
C ALA A 110 -6.86 -0.01 -11.48
N CYS A 111 -7.38 0.09 -10.25
CA CYS A 111 -8.30 -0.90 -9.68
C CYS A 111 -9.71 -0.85 -10.29
N CYS A 112 -10.16 0.30 -10.79
CA CYS A 112 -11.50 0.53 -11.30
C CYS A 112 -11.58 0.59 -12.83
N ALA A 113 -10.45 0.45 -13.53
CA ALA A 113 -10.41 0.48 -15.00
C ALA A 113 -11.20 -0.69 -15.60
N PRO A 114 -12.02 -0.45 -16.64
CA PRO A 114 -12.76 -1.53 -17.30
C PRO A 114 -11.84 -2.54 -18.01
N VAL A 115 -10.67 -2.11 -18.45
CA VAL A 115 -9.62 -2.96 -19.01
C VAL A 115 -8.34 -2.72 -18.25
N ALA A 116 -7.90 -3.73 -17.50
CA ALA A 116 -6.66 -3.63 -16.70
C ALA A 116 -5.42 -3.70 -17.62
N PRO A 117 -4.37 -2.92 -17.34
CA PRO A 117 -3.06 -3.12 -17.94
C PRO A 117 -2.54 -4.55 -17.74
N VAL A 118 -1.70 -5.01 -18.66
CA VAL A 118 -1.16 -6.39 -18.64
C VAL A 118 -0.47 -6.72 -17.32
N THR A 119 0.22 -5.74 -16.72
CA THR A 119 0.95 -5.86 -15.45
C THR A 119 0.06 -6.24 -14.27
N ILE A 120 -1.19 -5.80 -14.26
CA ILE A 120 -2.15 -6.02 -13.18
C ILE A 120 -3.36 -6.86 -13.59
N MET A 121 -3.34 -7.41 -14.81
CA MET A 121 -4.43 -8.24 -15.31
C MET A 121 -4.66 -9.44 -14.41
N ARG A 122 -5.90 -9.62 -13.93
CA ARG A 122 -6.31 -10.66 -12.97
C ARG A 122 -5.67 -10.57 -11.58
N ALA A 123 -4.93 -9.50 -11.28
CA ALA A 123 -4.42 -9.29 -9.93
C ALA A 123 -5.57 -9.05 -8.95
N PRO A 124 -5.51 -9.63 -7.74
CA PRO A 124 -6.50 -9.36 -6.70
C PRO A 124 -6.50 -7.88 -6.33
N LYS A 125 -7.65 -7.24 -6.40
CA LYS A 125 -7.81 -5.83 -6.04
C LYS A 125 -7.77 -5.65 -4.52
N PRO A 126 -7.24 -4.51 -4.04
CA PRO A 126 -7.36 -4.14 -2.64
C PRO A 126 -8.83 -4.13 -2.17
N ASN A 127 -9.08 -4.55 -0.94
CA ASN A 127 -10.45 -4.69 -0.42
C ASN A 127 -11.26 -3.40 -0.47
N VAL A 128 -10.66 -2.28 -0.17
CA VAL A 128 -11.33 -0.97 -0.21
C VAL A 128 -11.96 -0.66 -1.58
N PHE A 129 -11.32 -1.09 -2.67
CA PHE A 129 -11.85 -0.88 -4.02
C PHE A 129 -12.89 -1.93 -4.42
N VAL A 130 -12.80 -3.14 -3.89
CA VAL A 130 -13.83 -4.18 -4.08
C VAL A 130 -15.14 -3.77 -3.40
N GLU A 131 -15.08 -3.27 -2.17
CA GLU A 131 -16.24 -2.78 -1.44
C GLU A 131 -16.89 -1.59 -2.14
N ALA A 132 -16.10 -0.66 -2.67
CA ALA A 132 -16.61 0.47 -3.44
C ALA A 132 -17.32 0.05 -4.72
N ASP A 133 -16.82 -0.97 -5.41
CA ASP A 133 -17.48 -1.53 -6.60
C ASP A 133 -18.83 -2.17 -6.24
N ILE A 134 -18.92 -2.94 -5.15
CA ILE A 134 -20.17 -3.54 -4.68
C ILE A 134 -21.23 -2.46 -4.39
N LEU A 135 -20.87 -1.43 -3.64
CA LEU A 135 -21.77 -0.31 -3.33
C LEU A 135 -22.24 0.43 -4.57
N ARG A 136 -21.38 0.53 -5.60
CA ARG A 136 -21.71 1.16 -6.87
C ARG A 136 -22.73 0.32 -7.66
N PHE A 137 -22.58 -1.00 -7.67
CA PHE A 137 -23.54 -1.92 -8.31
C PHE A 137 -24.91 -1.87 -7.62
N GLU A 138 -24.96 -1.93 -6.30
CA GLU A 138 -26.20 -1.83 -5.53
C GLU A 138 -26.94 -0.52 -5.81
N LYS A 139 -26.20 0.60 -5.93
CA LYS A 139 -26.80 1.90 -6.23
C LYS A 139 -27.40 1.94 -7.63
N VAL A 140 -26.70 1.39 -8.63
CA VAL A 140 -27.19 1.33 -10.01
C VAL A 140 -28.42 0.44 -10.13
N GLU A 141 -28.46 -0.70 -9.44
CA GLU A 141 -29.67 -1.55 -9.41
C GLU A 141 -30.86 -0.83 -8.79
N LEU A 142 -30.67 -0.14 -7.66
CA LEU A 142 -31.72 0.65 -7.02
C LEU A 142 -32.27 1.76 -7.91
N GLU A 143 -31.41 2.49 -8.62
CA GLU A 143 -31.81 3.52 -9.55
C GLU A 143 -32.59 2.95 -10.76
N THR A 144 -32.23 1.74 -11.20
CA THR A 144 -32.92 1.07 -12.30
C THR A 144 -34.31 0.58 -11.91
N TYR A 145 -34.52 0.18 -10.66
CA TYR A 145 -35.84 -0.23 -10.15
C TYR A 145 -36.77 0.94 -9.81
N LEU A 146 -36.25 2.16 -9.67
CA LEU A 146 -37.03 3.35 -9.38
C LEU A 146 -37.51 4.14 -10.62
N LEU A 147 -37.09 3.70 -11.80
CA LEU A 147 -37.52 4.22 -13.09
C LEU A 147 -38.61 3.33 -13.69
#